data_535113f625a677e7f645b5ded80e8e90
#
_entry.id   535113f625a677e7f645b5ded80e8e90
#
_cell.length_a   1.000
_cell.length_b   1.000
_cell.length_c   1.000
_cell.angle_alpha   90.00
_cell.angle_beta   90.00
_cell.angle_gamma   90.00
#
_symmetry.space_group_name_H-M   'P 1'
#
loop_
_entity.id
_entity.type
_entity.pdbx_description
1 polymer ?
#
loop_
_entity_poly.entity_id
_entity_poly.type
_entity_poly.pdbx_seq_one_letter_code
_entity_poly.pdbx_strand_id
1 'polypeptide(L)'
;MLHNAGLTLSDGTTLDDLINRDMNEVSLRVMNDKELYELEMERVFARTWLLLGHESEIPKAGDYVMRDMAEDNVIVSRDRSGEIHVMLNVCPHRGMKVCTAEAGNAHAHRCIYHGWAFRADGSFIGAPIEKEQMHGNKRSKDEMGLKKARVHLYGGLIFATWNKDLSFEDYLGDAKFYLDQLFCRTDNGLEMLGPPQRFVLPCNWKIPGEQSGSDGFHTLTLHRSLMEGGIMGGTAESIYDTAPGMYGVDLSVPQGHTLRCLEAAQTFKMFADVSFEGKSTEERLHLLPPPGITKELIPQLFKNLSEDQVKQLANIPPQVGGMFPNILIAFIFAPRTDGGASGALSLHTYVPKGPDKVEFVNFIFAEKDAPEDVKRDMLQNAIWSTGTSGTIEQDDADTWPQIMRNSRGHMSKTVTLKYQALHGHERPEGWVGGGDLYPGFTKDDTQWAWWMAYYNLMAEA
;
A
#
# COMPACT_ATOMS: atom_id res chain seq x y z
N MET A 1 -10.94 14.26 32.04
CA MET A 1 -10.95 13.01 31.26
C MET A 1 -12.34 12.90 30.66
N LEU A 2 -12.49 13.30 29.42
CA LEU A 2 -13.71 13.06 28.64
C LEU A 2 -13.67 11.57 28.27
N HIS A 3 -14.58 10.77 28.84
CA HIS A 3 -14.86 9.44 28.30
C HIS A 3 -15.39 9.65 26.88
N ASN A 4 -14.56 9.44 25.87
CA ASN A 4 -15.06 9.15 24.54
C ASN A 4 -15.95 7.91 24.71
N ALA A 5 -17.22 8.04 24.40
CA ALA A 5 -18.12 6.90 24.27
C ALA A 5 -17.61 6.12 23.06
N GLY A 6 -16.70 5.17 23.30
CA GLY A 6 -16.08 4.36 22.27
C GLY A 6 -17.15 3.63 21.44
N LEU A 7 -16.79 3.21 20.24
CA LEU A 7 -17.64 2.43 19.36
C LEU A 7 -18.24 1.24 20.11
N THR A 8 -19.57 1.11 20.07
CA THR A 8 -20.31 -0.03 20.59
C THR A 8 -21.19 -0.58 19.46
N LEU A 9 -21.07 -1.87 19.20
CA LEU A 9 -21.87 -2.58 18.19
C LEU A 9 -23.31 -2.80 18.68
N SER A 10 -24.19 -3.17 17.77
CA SER A 10 -25.63 -3.36 18.05
C SER A 10 -25.92 -4.43 19.11
N ASP A 11 -25.01 -5.39 19.32
CA ASP A 11 -25.12 -6.43 20.35
C ASP A 11 -24.51 -6.02 21.71
N GLY A 12 -24.04 -4.78 21.85
CA GLY A 12 -23.42 -4.24 23.06
C GLY A 12 -21.91 -4.47 23.16
N THR A 13 -21.28 -5.15 22.20
CA THR A 13 -19.82 -5.34 22.17
C THR A 13 -19.12 -4.01 21.92
N THR A 14 -18.17 -3.68 22.75
CA THR A 14 -17.37 -2.46 22.61
C THR A 14 -16.12 -2.69 21.76
N LEU A 15 -15.50 -1.61 21.29
CA LEU A 15 -14.23 -1.72 20.57
C LEU A 15 -13.11 -2.28 21.48
N ASP A 16 -13.12 -1.97 22.78
CA ASP A 16 -12.18 -2.51 23.76
C ASP A 16 -12.39 -4.02 24.02
N ASP A 17 -13.61 -4.54 23.85
CA ASP A 17 -13.87 -5.98 23.89
C ASP A 17 -13.29 -6.70 22.64
N LEU A 18 -13.17 -5.98 21.52
CA LEU A 18 -12.64 -6.49 20.27
C LEU A 18 -11.11 -6.36 20.17
N ILE A 19 -10.54 -5.29 20.74
CA ILE A 19 -9.11 -5.00 20.71
C ILE A 19 -8.68 -4.60 22.13
N ASN A 20 -8.08 -5.55 22.84
CA ASN A 20 -7.58 -5.35 24.18
C ASN A 20 -6.14 -4.80 24.14
N ARG A 21 -6.03 -3.48 24.36
CA ARG A 21 -4.75 -2.76 24.27
C ARG A 21 -3.77 -3.10 25.39
N ASP A 22 -4.26 -3.52 26.54
CA ASP A 22 -3.42 -3.85 27.70
C ASP A 22 -2.76 -5.22 27.55
N MET A 23 -3.36 -6.11 26.75
CA MET A 23 -2.92 -7.49 26.59
C MET A 23 -2.38 -7.80 25.17
N ASN A 24 -2.37 -6.83 24.26
CA ASN A 24 -2.04 -7.01 22.85
C ASN A 24 -2.88 -8.14 22.20
N GLU A 25 -4.17 -8.10 22.42
CA GLU A 25 -5.09 -9.11 21.93
C GLU A 25 -6.15 -8.51 21.00
N VAL A 26 -6.46 -9.24 19.93
CA VAL A 26 -7.53 -8.90 18.98
C VAL A 26 -8.50 -10.08 18.89
N SER A 27 -9.77 -9.84 19.05
CA SER A 27 -10.80 -10.86 18.85
C SER A 27 -10.82 -11.34 17.39
N LEU A 28 -10.75 -12.65 17.15
CA LEU A 28 -10.88 -13.21 15.80
C LEU A 28 -12.20 -12.80 15.11
N ARG A 29 -13.23 -12.42 15.89
CA ARG A 29 -14.50 -11.88 15.41
C ARG A 29 -14.29 -10.68 14.48
N VAL A 30 -13.31 -9.83 14.73
CA VAL A 30 -12.98 -8.63 13.94
C VAL A 30 -12.83 -8.98 12.45
N MET A 31 -12.33 -10.17 12.13
CA MET A 31 -12.10 -10.59 10.75
C MET A 31 -13.39 -10.94 9.98
N ASN A 32 -14.54 -11.09 10.65
CA ASN A 32 -15.79 -11.52 10.01
C ASN A 32 -17.05 -10.85 10.57
N ASP A 33 -16.92 -9.68 11.19
CA ASP A 33 -18.06 -8.92 11.67
C ASP A 33 -18.55 -7.95 10.59
N LYS A 34 -19.83 -8.07 10.21
CA LYS A 34 -20.41 -7.27 9.12
C LYS A 34 -20.71 -5.84 9.54
N GLU A 35 -21.16 -5.64 10.77
CA GLU A 35 -21.44 -4.29 11.29
C GLU A 35 -20.12 -3.50 11.41
N LEU A 36 -19.07 -4.16 11.90
CA LEU A 36 -17.75 -3.57 11.96
C LEU A 36 -17.24 -3.21 10.55
N TYR A 37 -17.43 -4.09 9.57
CA TYR A 37 -17.07 -3.82 8.18
C TYR A 37 -17.77 -2.58 7.60
N GLU A 38 -19.07 -2.41 7.84
CA GLU A 38 -19.82 -1.23 7.39
C GLU A 38 -19.26 0.06 8.02
N LEU A 39 -18.92 0.02 9.30
CA LEU A 39 -18.27 1.13 10.00
C LEU A 39 -16.84 1.41 9.48
N GLU A 40 -16.10 0.39 9.07
CA GLU A 40 -14.78 0.54 8.43
C GLU A 40 -14.84 1.33 7.11
N MET A 41 -15.88 1.12 6.30
CA MET A 41 -16.07 1.91 5.07
C MET A 41 -16.20 3.40 5.38
N GLU A 42 -16.91 3.74 6.47
CA GLU A 42 -17.09 5.13 6.90
C GLU A 42 -15.89 5.69 7.66
N ARG A 43 -15.38 4.94 8.64
CA ARG A 43 -14.41 5.47 9.61
C ARG A 43 -12.95 5.31 9.17
N VAL A 44 -12.66 4.29 8.37
CA VAL A 44 -11.31 4.04 7.85
C VAL A 44 -11.21 4.52 6.41
N PHE A 45 -11.90 3.88 5.47
CA PHE A 45 -11.69 4.12 4.04
C PHE A 45 -12.18 5.49 3.54
N ALA A 46 -13.23 6.03 4.12
CA ALA A 46 -13.67 7.39 3.75
C ALA A 46 -12.84 8.49 4.41
N ARG A 47 -12.01 8.19 5.41
CA ARG A 47 -11.24 9.18 6.17
C ARG A 47 -9.75 9.19 5.91
N THR A 48 -9.19 8.15 5.28
CA THR A 48 -7.76 8.05 4.95
C THR A 48 -7.49 8.36 3.48
N TRP A 49 -6.21 8.46 3.13
CA TRP A 49 -5.77 8.53 1.75
C TRP A 49 -5.59 7.11 1.19
N LEU A 50 -6.12 6.89 -0.02
CA LEU A 50 -6.09 5.59 -0.71
C LEU A 50 -5.29 5.70 -2.01
N LEU A 51 -4.42 4.72 -2.27
CA LEU A 51 -3.66 4.63 -3.52
C LEU A 51 -4.57 4.10 -4.63
N LEU A 52 -4.60 4.82 -5.75
CA LEU A 52 -5.42 4.47 -6.92
C LEU A 52 -4.61 4.07 -8.16
N GLY A 53 -3.32 4.37 -8.19
CA GLY A 53 -2.46 4.08 -9.34
C GLY A 53 -1.33 5.08 -9.48
N HIS A 54 -0.85 5.24 -10.71
CA HIS A 54 0.25 6.14 -11.02
C HIS A 54 -0.07 7.00 -12.25
N GLU A 55 0.44 8.24 -12.29
CA GLU A 55 0.17 9.17 -13.37
C GLU A 55 0.63 8.68 -14.75
N SER A 56 1.59 7.74 -14.82
CA SER A 56 2.03 7.13 -16.07
C SER A 56 0.99 6.23 -16.73
N GLU A 57 -0.08 5.83 -16.02
CA GLU A 57 -1.21 5.08 -16.61
C GLU A 57 -2.12 5.98 -17.46
N ILE A 58 -2.13 7.27 -17.16
CA ILE A 58 -2.98 8.27 -17.81
C ILE A 58 -2.13 9.45 -18.31
N PRO A 59 -1.15 9.22 -19.22
CA PRO A 59 -0.15 10.21 -19.58
C PRO A 59 -0.69 11.38 -20.43
N LYS A 60 -1.83 11.18 -21.10
CA LYS A 60 -2.38 12.17 -22.06
C LYS A 60 -3.69 12.78 -21.57
N ALA A 61 -3.95 14.00 -22.00
CA ALA A 61 -5.24 14.63 -21.77
C ALA A 61 -6.40 13.76 -22.28
N GLY A 62 -7.39 13.54 -21.42
CA GLY A 62 -8.53 12.67 -21.67
C GLY A 62 -8.30 11.21 -21.27
N ASP A 63 -7.08 10.77 -20.96
CA ASP A 63 -6.87 9.43 -20.45
C ASP A 63 -7.57 9.25 -19.11
N TYR A 64 -8.12 8.07 -18.91
CA TYR A 64 -8.77 7.69 -17.67
C TYR A 64 -8.62 6.21 -17.37
N VAL A 65 -8.68 5.88 -16.09
CA VAL A 65 -8.78 4.51 -15.57
C VAL A 65 -9.87 4.42 -14.51
N MET A 66 -10.48 3.25 -14.41
CA MET A 66 -11.43 2.94 -13.35
C MET A 66 -10.72 2.34 -12.15
N ARG A 67 -11.06 2.81 -10.96
CA ARG A 67 -10.52 2.29 -9.68
C ARG A 67 -11.63 2.23 -8.64
N ASP A 68 -11.32 1.62 -7.51
CA ASP A 68 -12.23 1.59 -6.37
C ASP A 68 -11.55 2.20 -5.14
N MET A 69 -12.25 3.11 -4.49
CA MET A 69 -11.94 3.61 -3.16
C MET A 69 -12.79 2.82 -2.16
N ALA A 70 -12.23 1.70 -1.67
CA ALA A 70 -13.00 0.64 -1.02
C ALA A 70 -14.13 0.13 -1.93
N GLU A 71 -15.40 0.26 -1.56
CA GLU A 71 -16.53 -0.13 -2.39
C GLU A 71 -17.02 0.97 -3.36
N ASP A 72 -16.50 2.19 -3.24
CA ASP A 72 -16.84 3.30 -4.11
C ASP A 72 -16.06 3.22 -5.42
N ASN A 73 -16.76 2.94 -6.53
CA ASN A 73 -16.15 2.96 -7.86
C ASN A 73 -15.91 4.40 -8.33
N VAL A 74 -14.67 4.71 -8.76
CA VAL A 74 -14.26 6.04 -9.17
C VAL A 74 -13.63 6.07 -10.57
N ILE A 75 -13.74 7.22 -11.23
CA ILE A 75 -13.06 7.56 -12.47
C ILE A 75 -11.82 8.38 -12.09
N VAL A 76 -10.64 7.91 -12.42
CA VAL A 76 -9.38 8.65 -12.33
C VAL A 76 -9.07 9.15 -13.73
N SER A 77 -9.04 10.47 -13.97
CA SER A 77 -8.88 11.02 -15.31
C SER A 77 -7.94 12.21 -15.33
N ARG A 78 -7.26 12.41 -16.46
CA ARG A 78 -6.45 13.60 -16.72
C ARG A 78 -7.22 14.56 -17.64
N ASP A 79 -7.39 15.77 -17.21
CA ASP A 79 -8.07 16.80 -17.99
C ASP A 79 -7.15 17.46 -19.05
N ARG A 80 -7.66 18.46 -19.78
CA ARG A 80 -6.91 19.19 -20.82
C ARG A 80 -5.80 20.06 -20.27
N SER A 81 -5.86 20.47 -19.01
CA SER A 81 -4.81 21.23 -18.35
C SER A 81 -3.66 20.36 -17.85
N GLY A 82 -3.86 19.03 -17.85
CA GLY A 82 -2.94 18.05 -17.32
C GLY A 82 -3.21 17.68 -15.85
N GLU A 83 -4.24 18.29 -15.23
CA GLU A 83 -4.63 17.99 -13.86
C GLU A 83 -5.34 16.63 -13.76
N ILE A 84 -5.06 15.90 -12.68
CA ILE A 84 -5.67 14.60 -12.40
C ILE A 84 -6.82 14.76 -11.42
N HIS A 85 -7.96 14.21 -11.78
CA HIS A 85 -9.19 14.26 -11.00
C HIS A 85 -9.66 12.84 -10.65
N VAL A 86 -10.25 12.71 -9.47
CA VAL A 86 -10.89 11.47 -9.01
C VAL A 86 -12.36 11.77 -8.69
N MET A 87 -13.26 11.07 -9.36
CA MET A 87 -14.68 11.34 -9.28
C MET A 87 -15.47 10.05 -9.04
N LEU A 88 -16.46 10.11 -8.15
CA LEU A 88 -17.39 9.01 -7.95
C LEU A 88 -18.10 8.67 -9.27
N ASN A 89 -18.02 7.42 -9.68
CA ASN A 89 -18.63 6.94 -10.93
C ASN A 89 -20.13 6.67 -10.79
N VAL A 90 -20.83 7.63 -10.22
CA VAL A 90 -22.29 7.56 -9.98
C VAL A 90 -22.94 8.78 -10.59
N CYS A 91 -23.81 8.56 -11.58
CA CYS A 91 -24.59 9.62 -12.20
C CYS A 91 -25.61 10.20 -11.19
N PRO A 92 -25.54 11.51 -10.86
CA PRO A 92 -26.43 12.11 -9.87
C PRO A 92 -27.89 12.18 -10.33
N HIS A 93 -28.19 11.81 -11.58
CA HIS A 93 -29.55 11.73 -12.06
C HIS A 93 -30.31 10.56 -11.43
N ARG A 94 -29.82 9.31 -11.59
CA ARG A 94 -30.49 8.08 -11.11
C ARG A 94 -29.52 6.94 -10.77
N GLY A 95 -28.29 7.25 -10.34
CA GLY A 95 -27.36 6.29 -9.77
C GLY A 95 -26.62 5.38 -10.74
N MET A 96 -26.85 5.47 -12.07
CA MET A 96 -26.14 4.63 -13.04
C MET A 96 -24.65 4.98 -13.09
N LYS A 97 -23.79 3.98 -13.30
CA LYS A 97 -22.38 4.22 -13.65
C LYS A 97 -22.28 5.13 -14.88
N VAL A 98 -21.44 6.16 -14.78
CA VAL A 98 -21.21 7.11 -15.88
C VAL A 98 -20.28 6.49 -16.91
N CYS A 99 -19.20 5.85 -16.44
CA CYS A 99 -18.23 5.13 -17.25
C CYS A 99 -18.27 3.65 -16.95
N THR A 100 -18.28 2.80 -17.99
CA THR A 100 -18.32 1.33 -17.85
C THR A 100 -17.08 0.64 -18.40
N ALA A 101 -16.18 1.37 -19.09
CA ALA A 101 -14.92 0.84 -19.58
C ALA A 101 -13.82 0.98 -18.51
N GLU A 102 -12.95 -0.02 -18.38
CA GLU A 102 -11.87 -0.07 -17.39
C GLU A 102 -10.82 1.03 -17.60
N ALA A 103 -10.55 1.41 -18.84
CA ALA A 103 -9.63 2.46 -19.22
C ALA A 103 -9.96 3.00 -20.60
N GLY A 104 -9.45 4.18 -20.95
CA GLY A 104 -9.60 4.75 -22.26
C GLY A 104 -9.17 6.21 -22.35
N ASN A 105 -9.54 6.87 -23.46
CA ASN A 105 -9.34 8.29 -23.64
C ASN A 105 -10.67 8.95 -24.01
N ALA A 106 -11.15 9.87 -23.18
CA ALA A 106 -12.40 10.61 -23.39
C ALA A 106 -12.33 11.99 -22.71
N HIS A 107 -12.62 13.03 -23.49
CA HIS A 107 -12.70 14.39 -22.94
C HIS A 107 -14.02 14.70 -22.20
N ALA A 108 -14.98 13.79 -22.32
CA ALA A 108 -16.25 13.84 -21.63
C ALA A 108 -16.82 12.43 -21.45
N HIS A 109 -17.41 12.19 -20.29
CA HIS A 109 -18.09 10.94 -19.93
C HIS A 109 -19.61 11.15 -20.07
N ARG A 110 -20.27 10.27 -20.81
CA ARG A 110 -21.72 10.33 -21.01
C ARG A 110 -22.40 9.12 -20.39
N CYS A 111 -23.27 9.37 -19.43
CA CYS A 111 -24.10 8.33 -18.84
C CYS A 111 -25.01 7.70 -19.91
N ILE A 112 -24.90 6.40 -20.09
CA ILE A 112 -25.65 5.66 -21.12
C ILE A 112 -27.15 5.59 -20.82
N TYR A 113 -27.57 5.81 -19.56
CA TYR A 113 -28.95 5.66 -19.15
C TYR A 113 -29.84 6.80 -19.68
N HIS A 114 -29.46 8.08 -19.44
CA HIS A 114 -30.26 9.23 -19.86
C HIS A 114 -29.43 10.36 -20.52
N GLY A 115 -28.19 10.06 -20.92
CA GLY A 115 -27.39 10.98 -21.72
C GLY A 115 -26.77 12.17 -20.98
N TRP A 116 -26.83 12.21 -19.63
CA TRP A 116 -26.12 13.24 -18.87
C TRP A 116 -24.62 13.16 -19.16
N ALA A 117 -24.01 14.30 -19.42
CA ALA A 117 -22.61 14.39 -19.82
C ALA A 117 -21.80 15.22 -18.82
N PHE A 118 -20.58 14.74 -18.55
CA PHE A 118 -19.63 15.32 -17.59
C PHE A 118 -18.27 15.48 -18.24
N ARG A 119 -17.54 16.56 -17.90
CA ARG A 119 -16.15 16.74 -18.34
C ARG A 119 -15.23 15.73 -17.64
N ALA A 120 -13.97 15.68 -18.07
CA ALA A 120 -12.94 14.90 -17.42
C ALA A 120 -12.71 15.28 -15.94
N ASP A 121 -13.03 16.52 -15.55
CA ASP A 121 -12.99 16.99 -14.16
C ASP A 121 -14.29 16.72 -13.38
N GLY A 122 -15.27 16.02 -13.98
CA GLY A 122 -16.56 15.70 -13.36
C GLY A 122 -17.60 16.82 -13.41
N SER A 123 -17.29 18.01 -13.94
CA SER A 123 -18.26 19.08 -14.07
C SER A 123 -19.36 18.73 -15.08
N PHE A 124 -20.61 19.09 -14.77
CA PHE A 124 -21.75 18.82 -15.65
C PHE A 124 -21.70 19.67 -16.92
N ILE A 125 -21.84 19.02 -18.07
CA ILE A 125 -21.89 19.67 -19.38
C ILE A 125 -23.34 20.01 -19.74
N GLY A 126 -24.22 19.01 -19.67
CA GLY A 126 -25.61 19.12 -20.08
C GLY A 126 -26.30 17.77 -20.18
N ALA A 127 -27.58 17.84 -20.50
CA ALA A 127 -28.49 16.70 -20.68
C ALA A 127 -29.42 16.91 -21.90
N PRO A 128 -30.03 15.85 -22.47
CA PRO A 128 -30.85 15.96 -23.67
C PRO A 128 -31.99 16.95 -23.58
N ILE A 129 -32.63 17.12 -22.42
CA ILE A 129 -33.80 17.98 -22.21
C ILE A 129 -33.49 19.23 -21.35
N GLU A 130 -32.23 19.62 -21.24
CA GLU A 130 -31.81 20.75 -20.40
C GLU A 130 -32.50 22.08 -20.79
N LYS A 131 -32.71 22.27 -22.10
CA LYS A 131 -33.36 23.49 -22.62
C LYS A 131 -34.83 23.62 -22.21
N GLU A 132 -35.44 22.56 -21.72
CA GLU A 132 -36.82 22.53 -21.27
C GLU A 132 -36.95 22.79 -19.77
N GLN A 133 -35.99 23.53 -19.18
CA GLN A 133 -35.99 23.95 -17.78
C GLN A 133 -36.01 22.75 -16.79
N MET A 134 -35.08 21.84 -16.96
CA MET A 134 -34.84 20.78 -16.00
C MET A 134 -34.79 21.30 -14.56
N HIS A 135 -35.40 20.57 -13.64
CA HIS A 135 -35.55 20.95 -12.25
C HIS A 135 -36.29 22.27 -12.02
N GLY A 136 -36.99 22.80 -13.03
CA GLY A 136 -37.63 24.12 -12.93
C GLY A 136 -36.64 25.24 -12.59
N ASN A 137 -35.37 25.14 -13.04
CA ASN A 137 -34.24 25.99 -12.72
C ASN A 137 -33.90 26.09 -11.21
N LYS A 138 -34.25 25.08 -10.42
CA LYS A 138 -34.02 25.07 -8.97
C LYS A 138 -32.55 24.72 -8.59
N ARG A 139 -31.76 24.20 -9.53
CA ARG A 139 -30.36 23.75 -9.29
C ARG A 139 -29.43 24.42 -10.28
N SER A 140 -28.27 24.85 -9.79
CA SER A 140 -27.15 25.27 -10.62
C SER A 140 -26.50 24.12 -11.35
N LYS A 141 -25.76 24.35 -12.43
CA LYS A 141 -24.98 23.34 -13.13
C LYS A 141 -23.88 22.73 -12.23
N ASP A 142 -23.34 23.51 -11.32
CA ASP A 142 -22.27 23.07 -10.41
C ASP A 142 -22.76 22.01 -9.42
N GLU A 143 -24.03 22.07 -9.02
CA GLU A 143 -24.65 21.07 -8.15
C GLU A 143 -24.98 19.75 -8.87
N MET A 144 -24.92 19.72 -10.20
CA MET A 144 -25.21 18.54 -11.02
C MET A 144 -23.97 17.77 -11.46
N GLY A 145 -22.77 18.19 -11.03
CA GLY A 145 -21.51 17.50 -11.30
C GLY A 145 -21.35 16.19 -10.53
N LEU A 146 -20.33 15.40 -10.88
CA LEU A 146 -19.93 14.22 -10.13
C LEU A 146 -19.29 14.64 -8.80
N LYS A 147 -19.48 13.83 -7.74
CA LYS A 147 -18.80 14.03 -6.48
C LYS A 147 -17.30 13.80 -6.68
N LYS A 148 -16.47 14.77 -6.26
CA LYS A 148 -15.02 14.76 -6.43
C LYS A 148 -14.34 14.39 -5.12
N ALA A 149 -13.35 13.48 -5.17
CA ALA A 149 -12.42 13.28 -4.09
C ALA A 149 -11.28 14.31 -4.16
N ARG A 150 -10.61 14.56 -3.04
CA ARG A 150 -9.33 15.26 -3.03
C ARG A 150 -8.26 14.37 -3.59
N VAL A 151 -7.32 14.93 -4.35
CA VAL A 151 -6.22 14.20 -5.00
C VAL A 151 -4.90 14.76 -4.52
N HIS A 152 -3.92 13.88 -4.31
CA HIS A 152 -2.53 14.25 -4.09
C HIS A 152 -1.61 13.35 -4.91
N LEU A 153 -0.60 13.94 -5.55
CA LEU A 153 0.43 13.21 -6.29
C LEU A 153 1.71 13.14 -5.44
N TYR A 154 2.18 11.93 -5.20
CA TYR A 154 3.39 11.68 -4.44
C TYR A 154 4.33 10.75 -5.22
N GLY A 155 5.44 11.27 -5.73
CA GLY A 155 6.35 10.51 -6.59
C GLY A 155 5.66 9.94 -7.85
N GLY A 156 4.60 10.62 -8.36
CA GLY A 156 3.76 10.16 -9.46
C GLY A 156 2.62 9.22 -9.04
N LEU A 157 2.62 8.69 -7.82
CA LEU A 157 1.52 7.91 -7.25
C LEU A 157 0.30 8.79 -7.04
N ILE A 158 -0.88 8.29 -7.42
CA ILE A 158 -2.15 9.00 -7.31
C ILE A 158 -2.85 8.54 -6.03
N PHE A 159 -2.92 9.41 -5.04
CA PHE A 159 -3.71 9.22 -3.83
C PHE A 159 -4.98 10.03 -3.87
N ALA A 160 -6.07 9.48 -3.33
CA ALA A 160 -7.33 10.21 -3.17
C ALA A 160 -7.98 9.94 -1.81
N THR A 161 -8.78 10.92 -1.35
CA THR A 161 -9.53 10.82 -0.11
C THR A 161 -10.87 11.54 -0.18
N TRP A 162 -11.87 11.04 0.55
CA TRP A 162 -13.13 11.76 0.79
C TRP A 162 -13.03 12.71 1.98
N ASN A 163 -12.00 12.58 2.83
CA ASN A 163 -11.74 13.45 3.98
C ASN A 163 -11.34 14.86 3.51
N LYS A 164 -11.98 15.89 4.08
CA LYS A 164 -11.73 17.30 3.71
C LYS A 164 -10.58 17.91 4.49
N ASP A 165 -10.26 17.36 5.67
CA ASP A 165 -9.42 17.99 6.68
C ASP A 165 -8.02 17.36 6.76
N LEU A 166 -7.88 16.03 6.56
CA LEU A 166 -6.60 15.35 6.63
C LEU A 166 -5.66 15.78 5.49
N SER A 167 -4.55 16.44 5.81
CA SER A 167 -3.49 16.72 4.84
C SER A 167 -2.76 15.44 4.43
N PHE A 168 -2.11 15.44 3.27
CA PHE A 168 -1.31 14.29 2.86
C PHE A 168 -0.01 14.18 3.68
N GLU A 169 0.54 15.30 4.08
CA GLU A 169 1.70 15.40 4.95
C GLU A 169 1.42 14.81 6.33
N ASP A 170 0.26 15.11 6.93
CA ASP A 170 -0.16 14.53 8.22
C ASP A 170 -0.43 13.03 8.09
N TYR A 171 -0.94 12.59 6.94
CA TYR A 171 -1.12 11.17 6.65
C TYR A 171 0.20 10.41 6.58
N LEU A 172 1.22 10.97 5.90
CA LEU A 172 2.53 10.34 5.80
C LEU A 172 3.31 10.38 7.12
N GLY A 173 3.27 11.51 7.81
CA GLY A 173 4.09 11.74 8.99
C GLY A 173 5.57 11.43 8.74
N ASP A 174 6.23 10.85 9.70
CA ASP A 174 7.66 10.48 9.63
C ASP A 174 7.97 9.39 8.60
N ALA A 175 6.98 8.64 8.13
CA ALA A 175 7.18 7.66 7.06
C ALA A 175 7.69 8.28 5.76
N LYS A 176 7.39 9.58 5.53
CA LYS A 176 7.86 10.32 4.37
C LYS A 176 9.36 10.24 4.17
N PHE A 177 10.15 10.33 5.26
CA PHE A 177 11.61 10.23 5.19
C PHE A 177 12.08 8.96 4.49
N TYR A 178 11.42 7.85 4.74
CA TYR A 178 11.75 6.54 4.19
C TYR A 178 11.16 6.33 2.79
N LEU A 179 9.93 6.80 2.58
CA LEU A 179 9.20 6.63 1.33
C LEU A 179 9.81 7.47 0.19
N ASP A 180 10.38 8.63 0.49
CA ASP A 180 11.12 9.44 -0.50
C ASP A 180 12.26 8.64 -1.14
N GLN A 181 12.92 7.74 -0.38
CA GLN A 181 14.00 6.88 -0.86
C GLN A 181 13.52 5.82 -1.87
N LEU A 182 12.22 5.58 -1.95
CA LEU A 182 11.59 4.64 -2.88
C LEU A 182 10.96 5.35 -4.07
N PHE A 183 10.30 6.48 -3.83
CA PHE A 183 9.41 7.10 -4.82
C PHE A 183 9.89 8.45 -5.37
N CYS A 184 10.86 9.12 -4.70
CA CYS A 184 11.28 10.48 -5.04
C CYS A 184 12.80 10.60 -5.28
N ARG A 185 13.46 9.55 -5.74
CA ARG A 185 14.92 9.43 -5.77
C ARG A 185 15.59 9.75 -7.11
N THR A 186 14.81 9.90 -8.20
CA THR A 186 15.33 10.24 -9.54
C THR A 186 14.60 11.44 -10.15
N ASP A 187 15.24 12.11 -11.11
CA ASP A 187 14.75 13.35 -11.71
C ASP A 187 13.39 13.18 -12.44
N ASN A 188 13.22 12.09 -13.18
CA ASN A 188 12.02 11.81 -13.94
C ASN A 188 11.04 10.87 -13.21
N GLY A 189 11.39 10.47 -11.97
CA GLY A 189 10.57 9.60 -11.12
C GLY A 189 10.37 8.20 -11.68
N LEU A 190 9.27 7.60 -11.26
CA LEU A 190 8.89 6.23 -11.61
C LEU A 190 7.97 6.20 -12.83
N GLU A 191 7.88 5.03 -13.44
CA GLU A 191 6.78 4.65 -14.32
C GLU A 191 6.27 3.27 -13.98
N MET A 192 5.00 3.04 -14.27
CA MET A 192 4.38 1.73 -14.07
C MET A 192 4.70 0.80 -15.23
N LEU A 193 5.10 -0.43 -14.91
CA LEU A 193 5.48 -1.46 -15.87
C LEU A 193 4.27 -2.33 -16.26
N GLY A 194 3.48 -1.84 -17.19
CA GLY A 194 2.27 -2.51 -17.67
C GLY A 194 1.03 -2.23 -16.79
N PRO A 195 -0.11 -2.84 -17.10
CA PRO A 195 -1.33 -2.70 -16.30
C PRO A 195 -1.19 -3.42 -14.96
N PRO A 196 -1.88 -2.96 -13.89
CA PRO A 196 -1.84 -3.63 -12.59
C PRO A 196 -2.41 -5.06 -12.71
N GLN A 197 -1.77 -6.00 -12.02
CA GLN A 197 -2.29 -7.35 -11.88
C GLN A 197 -3.38 -7.36 -10.81
N ARG A 198 -4.49 -8.05 -11.07
CA ARG A 198 -5.65 -8.04 -10.17
C ARG A 198 -6.21 -9.45 -9.99
N PHE A 199 -6.52 -9.81 -8.75
CA PHE A 199 -7.25 -11.02 -8.43
C PHE A 199 -8.05 -10.85 -7.14
N VAL A 200 -9.03 -11.72 -6.92
CA VAL A 200 -9.93 -11.63 -5.78
C VAL A 200 -9.70 -12.81 -4.84
N LEU A 201 -9.56 -12.51 -3.56
CA LEU A 201 -9.40 -13.49 -2.50
C LEU A 201 -10.62 -13.52 -1.57
N PRO A 202 -11.06 -14.70 -1.13
CA PRO A 202 -12.18 -14.85 -0.20
C PRO A 202 -11.74 -14.64 1.26
N CYS A 203 -11.28 -13.45 1.57
CA CYS A 203 -10.89 -13.05 2.92
C CYS A 203 -11.25 -11.59 3.21
N ASN A 204 -11.25 -11.21 4.49
CA ASN A 204 -11.43 -9.82 4.89
C ASN A 204 -10.15 -9.02 4.63
N TRP A 205 -10.29 -7.76 4.24
CA TRP A 205 -9.17 -6.87 3.91
C TRP A 205 -8.17 -6.67 5.04
N LYS A 206 -8.61 -6.80 6.31
CA LYS A 206 -7.73 -6.65 7.48
C LYS A 206 -6.67 -7.75 7.59
N ILE A 207 -6.96 -8.95 7.05
CA ILE A 207 -6.03 -10.07 7.12
C ILE A 207 -4.74 -9.74 6.33
N PRO A 208 -4.78 -9.45 5.02
CA PRO A 208 -3.60 -8.98 4.31
C PRO A 208 -3.18 -7.57 4.73
N GLY A 209 -4.12 -6.71 5.17
CA GLY A 209 -3.83 -5.34 5.59
C GLY A 209 -2.91 -5.29 6.81
N GLU A 210 -3.14 -6.08 7.85
CA GLU A 210 -2.27 -6.11 9.02
C GLU A 210 -0.93 -6.83 8.74
N GLN A 211 -0.93 -7.87 7.90
CA GLN A 211 0.31 -8.53 7.47
C GLN A 211 1.22 -7.56 6.71
N SER A 212 0.64 -6.61 5.97
CA SER A 212 1.40 -5.53 5.31
C SER A 212 2.15 -4.64 6.30
N GLY A 213 1.82 -4.72 7.59
CA GLY A 213 2.52 -4.08 8.69
C GLY A 213 3.96 -4.56 8.92
N SER A 214 4.67 -5.02 7.89
CA SER A 214 6.06 -5.51 7.94
C SER A 214 6.22 -6.85 8.66
N ASP A 215 5.23 -7.77 8.55
CA ASP A 215 5.36 -9.10 9.15
C ASP A 215 6.58 -9.84 8.59
N GLY A 216 7.58 -10.03 9.45
CA GLY A 216 8.81 -10.75 9.13
C GLY A 216 8.78 -12.22 9.53
N PHE A 217 7.93 -12.59 10.48
CA PHE A 217 7.86 -13.96 10.97
C PHE A 217 7.40 -14.93 9.90
N HIS A 218 6.33 -14.62 9.18
CA HIS A 218 5.80 -15.50 8.15
C HIS A 218 6.81 -15.73 7.03
N THR A 219 7.66 -14.74 6.72
CA THR A 219 8.71 -14.88 5.70
C THR A 219 9.65 -16.07 6.02
N LEU A 220 9.93 -16.31 7.29
CA LEU A 220 10.83 -17.38 7.73
C LEU A 220 10.17 -18.74 7.79
N THR A 221 8.85 -18.79 7.89
CA THR A 221 8.09 -20.03 8.12
C THR A 221 7.20 -20.39 6.94
N LEU A 222 6.36 -19.48 6.48
CA LEU A 222 5.46 -19.69 5.35
C LEU A 222 6.23 -19.81 4.03
N HIS A 223 7.18 -18.89 3.80
CA HIS A 223 8.00 -18.86 2.57
C HIS A 223 9.31 -19.66 2.68
N ARG A 224 9.46 -20.54 3.67
CA ARG A 224 10.68 -21.33 3.86
C ARG A 224 11.02 -22.20 2.63
N SER A 225 10.03 -22.58 1.83
CA SER A 225 10.20 -23.33 0.59
C SER A 225 11.16 -22.63 -0.38
N LEU A 226 11.20 -21.28 -0.36
CA LEU A 226 12.11 -20.48 -1.17
C LEU A 226 13.56 -20.61 -0.70
N MET A 227 13.77 -20.74 0.62
CA MET A 227 15.09 -21.00 1.19
C MET A 227 15.52 -22.44 0.95
N GLU A 228 14.64 -23.41 1.16
CA GLU A 228 14.90 -24.84 0.87
C GLU A 228 15.19 -25.07 -0.61
N GLY A 229 14.55 -24.31 -1.51
CA GLY A 229 14.80 -24.32 -2.95
C GLY A 229 16.03 -23.55 -3.40
N GLY A 230 16.76 -22.89 -2.46
CA GLY A 230 17.95 -22.07 -2.77
C GLY A 230 17.66 -20.76 -3.51
N ILE A 231 16.40 -20.33 -3.50
CA ILE A 231 15.95 -19.08 -4.16
C ILE A 231 16.23 -17.88 -3.25
N MET A 232 15.98 -18.03 -1.95
CA MET A 232 16.43 -17.11 -0.92
C MET A 232 17.56 -17.81 -0.15
N GLY A 233 18.70 -17.15 0.00
CA GLY A 233 19.88 -17.73 0.67
C GLY A 233 19.56 -18.18 2.10
N GLY A 234 20.19 -19.27 2.54
CA GLY A 234 20.02 -19.85 3.87
C GLY A 234 19.56 -21.32 3.80
N THR A 235 19.44 -21.96 4.96
CA THR A 235 18.90 -23.32 5.11
C THR A 235 17.71 -23.28 6.05
N ALA A 236 16.81 -24.26 5.93
CA ALA A 236 15.66 -24.40 6.84
C ALA A 236 16.08 -24.51 8.32
N GLU A 237 17.26 -25.08 8.60
CA GLU A 237 17.83 -25.17 9.95
C GLU A 237 18.27 -23.80 10.49
N SER A 238 18.74 -22.89 9.62
CA SER A 238 19.19 -21.57 10.02
C SER A 238 18.06 -20.62 10.45
N ILE A 239 16.81 -20.91 10.09
CA ILE A 239 15.65 -20.08 10.44
C ILE A 239 15.47 -19.97 11.95
N TYR A 240 15.53 -21.09 12.66
CA TYR A 240 15.31 -21.12 14.11
C TYR A 240 16.50 -20.55 14.89
N ASP A 241 17.70 -20.67 14.34
CA ASP A 241 18.94 -20.18 14.96
C ASP A 241 19.21 -18.70 14.64
N THR A 242 18.74 -18.21 13.49
CA THR A 242 19.03 -16.83 13.01
C THR A 242 17.88 -15.85 13.22
N ALA A 243 16.66 -16.31 13.49
CA ALA A 243 15.51 -15.45 13.70
C ALA A 243 15.74 -14.33 14.75
N PRO A 244 16.40 -14.60 15.90
CA PRO A 244 16.74 -13.55 16.86
C PRO A 244 17.85 -12.61 16.39
N GLY A 245 18.63 -12.98 15.39
CA GLY A 245 19.82 -12.27 14.92
C GLY A 245 19.69 -11.68 13.51
N MET A 246 18.47 -11.65 12.93
CA MET A 246 18.31 -11.04 11.63
C MET A 246 18.56 -9.53 11.70
N TYR A 247 19.43 -9.07 10.83
CA TYR A 247 20.02 -7.75 10.86
C TYR A 247 19.12 -6.73 10.19
N GLY A 248 18.52 -5.88 10.99
CA GLY A 248 17.65 -4.86 10.50
C GLY A 248 16.83 -4.21 11.61
N VAL A 249 15.93 -3.37 11.22
CA VAL A 249 15.04 -2.64 12.09
C VAL A 249 13.66 -2.62 11.44
N ASP A 250 12.65 -3.03 12.18
CA ASP A 250 11.28 -2.68 11.87
C ASP A 250 10.96 -1.31 12.46
N LEU A 251 10.14 -0.54 11.80
CA LEU A 251 9.70 0.76 12.29
C LEU A 251 8.20 0.96 12.07
N SER A 252 7.60 1.76 12.95
CA SER A 252 6.23 2.24 12.79
C SER A 252 6.14 3.73 13.07
N VAL A 253 5.10 4.35 12.50
CA VAL A 253 4.75 5.74 12.82
C VAL A 253 3.31 5.79 13.35
N PRO A 254 2.92 6.85 14.07
CA PRO A 254 1.59 6.94 14.70
C PRO A 254 0.41 6.77 13.72
N GLN A 255 0.61 7.07 12.44
CA GLN A 255 -0.39 6.89 11.39
C GLN A 255 -0.64 5.42 11.01
N GLY A 256 0.13 4.48 11.58
CA GLY A 256 0.04 3.05 11.28
C GLY A 256 0.83 2.61 10.05
N HIS A 257 1.65 3.49 9.46
CA HIS A 257 2.60 3.09 8.43
C HIS A 257 3.78 2.39 9.07
N THR A 258 4.29 1.37 8.39
CA THR A 258 5.35 0.52 8.90
C THR A 258 6.36 0.23 7.81
N LEU A 259 7.61 0.00 8.17
CA LEU A 259 8.65 -0.38 7.23
C LEU A 259 9.66 -1.29 7.91
N ARG A 260 10.16 -2.24 7.15
CA ARG A 260 11.33 -3.04 7.47
C ARG A 260 12.53 -2.48 6.73
N CYS A 261 13.58 -2.18 7.46
CA CYS A 261 14.87 -1.75 6.92
C CYS A 261 15.90 -2.83 7.21
N LEU A 262 16.46 -3.45 6.18
CA LEU A 262 17.43 -4.53 6.33
C LEU A 262 18.84 -4.06 6.02
N GLU A 263 19.81 -4.49 6.83
CA GLU A 263 21.23 -4.19 6.56
C GLU A 263 21.67 -4.75 5.22
N ALA A 264 22.02 -3.87 4.30
CA ALA A 264 22.42 -4.22 2.94
C ALA A 264 23.57 -5.23 2.91
N ALA A 265 24.61 -5.00 3.71
CA ALA A 265 25.79 -5.87 3.78
C ALA A 265 25.46 -7.31 4.21
N GLN A 266 24.53 -7.48 5.14
CA GLN A 266 24.14 -8.79 5.64
C GLN A 266 23.17 -9.49 4.69
N THR A 267 22.20 -8.75 4.15
CA THR A 267 21.26 -9.26 3.14
C THR A 267 22.01 -9.80 1.93
N PHE A 268 23.11 -9.15 1.54
CA PHE A 268 23.88 -9.56 0.36
C PHE A 268 24.89 -10.67 0.59
N LYS A 269 25.36 -10.89 1.81
CA LYS A 269 26.09 -12.13 2.11
C LYS A 269 25.30 -13.39 1.78
N MET A 270 23.99 -13.30 1.76
CA MET A 270 23.10 -14.39 1.35
C MET A 270 23.16 -14.65 -0.16
N PHE A 271 23.55 -13.68 -0.97
CA PHE A 271 23.50 -13.75 -2.44
C PHE A 271 24.86 -13.53 -3.12
N ALA A 272 25.78 -12.79 -2.49
CA ALA A 272 27.09 -12.49 -3.05
C ALA A 272 28.08 -12.19 -1.92
N ASP A 273 29.35 -12.53 -2.14
CA ASP A 273 30.44 -12.19 -1.22
C ASP A 273 30.86 -10.72 -1.43
N VAL A 274 30.06 -9.80 -0.89
CA VAL A 274 30.29 -8.36 -0.99
C VAL A 274 30.65 -7.79 0.37
N SER A 275 31.84 -7.18 0.47
CA SER A 275 32.27 -6.46 1.67
C SER A 275 32.06 -4.96 1.53
N PHE A 276 31.43 -4.36 2.54
CA PHE A 276 31.24 -2.90 2.66
C PHE A 276 32.28 -2.25 3.57
N GLU A 277 33.19 -3.03 4.14
CA GLU A 277 34.20 -2.54 5.05
C GLU A 277 35.10 -1.49 4.37
N GLY A 278 35.30 -0.34 5.03
CA GLY A 278 36.14 0.77 4.54
C GLY A 278 35.58 1.52 3.33
N LYS A 279 34.37 1.20 2.84
CA LYS A 279 33.80 1.84 1.65
C LYS A 279 32.91 3.03 2.00
N SER A 280 33.02 4.09 1.22
CA SER A 280 32.14 5.25 1.29
C SER A 280 30.71 4.90 0.89
N THR A 281 29.76 5.78 1.21
CA THR A 281 28.35 5.64 0.80
C THR A 281 28.20 5.48 -0.72
N GLU A 282 28.92 6.27 -1.50
CA GLU A 282 28.89 6.19 -2.96
C GLU A 282 29.46 4.87 -3.49
N GLU A 283 30.59 4.40 -2.94
CA GLU A 283 31.17 3.11 -3.31
C GLU A 283 30.23 1.94 -2.98
N ARG A 284 29.50 2.00 -1.88
CA ARG A 284 28.49 1.00 -1.52
C ARG A 284 27.34 0.97 -2.51
N LEU A 285 26.81 2.13 -2.91
CA LEU A 285 25.77 2.24 -3.95
C LEU A 285 26.25 1.73 -5.31
N HIS A 286 27.52 1.91 -5.65
CA HIS A 286 28.09 1.35 -6.88
C HIS A 286 28.28 -0.17 -6.81
N LEU A 287 28.55 -0.73 -5.63
CA LEU A 287 28.63 -2.19 -5.42
C LEU A 287 27.25 -2.83 -5.46
N LEU A 288 26.30 -2.14 -4.90
CA LEU A 288 24.96 -2.63 -4.66
C LEU A 288 23.94 -1.53 -4.91
N PRO A 289 23.71 -1.20 -6.18
CA PRO A 289 22.70 -0.22 -6.50
C PRO A 289 21.31 -0.73 -6.09
N PRO A 290 20.43 0.17 -5.56
CA PRO A 290 19.03 -0.18 -5.33
C PRO A 290 18.34 -0.66 -6.62
N PRO A 291 17.36 -1.55 -6.56
CA PRO A 291 16.60 -1.99 -7.73
C PRO A 291 16.12 -0.81 -8.59
N GLY A 292 16.32 -0.92 -9.89
CA GLY A 292 16.00 0.14 -10.87
C GLY A 292 17.07 1.22 -11.03
N ILE A 293 18.03 1.32 -10.12
CA ILE A 293 19.12 2.30 -10.17
C ILE A 293 20.33 1.71 -10.87
N THR A 294 20.69 2.28 -12.02
CA THR A 294 21.97 1.98 -12.69
C THR A 294 23.08 2.92 -12.18
N LYS A 295 24.33 2.63 -12.54
CA LYS A 295 25.48 3.47 -12.13
C LYS A 295 25.34 4.92 -12.59
N GLU A 296 24.70 5.12 -13.73
CA GLU A 296 24.45 6.44 -14.34
C GLU A 296 23.39 7.23 -13.55
N LEU A 297 22.50 6.54 -12.83
CA LEU A 297 21.45 7.15 -12.01
C LEU A 297 21.88 7.43 -10.57
N ILE A 298 22.99 6.84 -10.08
CA ILE A 298 23.47 7.07 -8.72
C ILE A 298 23.66 8.57 -8.39
N PRO A 299 24.21 9.44 -9.28
CA PRO A 299 24.32 10.86 -8.99
C PRO A 299 22.96 11.55 -8.72
N GLN A 300 21.88 11.05 -9.28
CA GLN A 300 20.53 11.59 -9.03
C GLN A 300 20.07 11.32 -7.60
N LEU A 301 20.50 10.23 -6.97
CA LEU A 301 20.19 9.94 -5.56
C LEU A 301 20.76 11.04 -4.66
N PHE A 302 22.01 11.46 -4.89
CA PHE A 302 22.65 12.55 -4.14
C PHE A 302 22.04 13.93 -4.41
N LYS A 303 21.38 14.10 -5.56
CA LYS A 303 20.71 15.34 -5.94
C LYS A 303 19.32 15.45 -5.31
N ASN A 304 18.56 14.34 -5.31
CA ASN A 304 17.13 14.35 -4.98
C ASN A 304 16.82 13.96 -3.53
N LEU A 305 17.74 13.26 -2.86
CA LEU A 305 17.61 12.83 -1.48
C LEU A 305 18.56 13.62 -0.57
N SER A 306 18.23 13.71 0.71
CA SER A 306 19.15 14.25 1.72
C SER A 306 20.34 13.31 1.92
N GLU A 307 21.45 13.83 2.46
CA GLU A 307 22.64 13.03 2.78
C GLU A 307 22.31 11.84 3.68
N ASP A 308 21.43 12.04 4.67
CA ASP A 308 20.99 11.00 5.60
C ASP A 308 20.16 9.92 4.90
N GLN A 309 19.28 10.30 3.98
CA GLN A 309 18.49 9.35 3.17
C GLN A 309 19.40 8.53 2.25
N VAL A 310 20.37 9.15 1.59
CA VAL A 310 21.33 8.45 0.74
C VAL A 310 22.18 7.47 1.56
N LYS A 311 22.64 7.90 2.75
CA LYS A 311 23.39 7.06 3.67
C LYS A 311 22.57 5.87 4.14
N GLN A 312 21.28 6.09 4.47
CA GLN A 312 20.38 5.00 4.87
C GLN A 312 20.13 4.04 3.70
N LEU A 313 19.84 4.55 2.52
CA LEU A 313 19.61 3.74 1.32
C LEU A 313 20.81 2.84 0.98
N ALA A 314 22.04 3.31 1.23
CA ALA A 314 23.26 2.55 0.98
C ALA A 314 23.57 1.49 2.05
N ASN A 315 23.05 1.64 3.27
CA ASN A 315 23.44 0.79 4.40
C ASN A 315 22.32 -0.07 4.92
N ILE A 316 21.11 0.50 5.06
CA ILE A 316 19.96 -0.13 5.68
C ILE A 316 18.65 0.35 5.01
N PRO A 317 18.50 0.06 3.69
CA PRO A 317 17.38 0.55 2.91
C PRO A 317 16.04 0.04 3.43
N PRO A 318 14.96 0.84 3.31
CA PRO A 318 13.61 0.32 3.48
C PRO A 318 13.33 -0.73 2.40
N GLN A 319 12.68 -1.84 2.75
CA GLN A 319 12.43 -2.94 1.82
C GLN A 319 10.96 -3.34 1.75
N VAL A 320 10.39 -3.75 2.87
CA VAL A 320 9.00 -4.21 2.93
C VAL A 320 8.28 -3.45 4.01
N GLY A 321 7.03 -3.13 3.79
CA GLY A 321 6.22 -2.45 4.78
C GLY A 321 4.85 -2.08 4.27
N GLY A 322 4.13 -1.31 5.05
CA GLY A 322 2.77 -0.92 4.70
C GLY A 322 2.50 0.56 4.88
N MET A 323 1.63 1.07 4.02
CA MET A 323 0.97 2.34 4.28
C MET A 323 -0.48 2.04 4.67
N PHE A 324 -0.81 2.42 5.90
CA PHE A 324 -2.17 2.22 6.42
C PHE A 324 -3.22 2.92 5.52
N PRO A 325 -4.40 2.34 5.21
CA PRO A 325 -4.88 1.10 5.83
C PRO A 325 -4.50 -0.18 5.09
N ASN A 326 -4.22 -0.16 3.79
CA ASN A 326 -4.31 -1.34 2.94
C ASN A 326 -3.27 -1.41 1.81
N ILE A 327 -2.10 -0.81 2.01
CA ILE A 327 -1.04 -0.82 1.02
C ILE A 327 0.15 -1.61 1.56
N LEU A 328 0.65 -2.57 0.79
CA LEU A 328 1.96 -3.19 0.97
C LEU A 328 2.97 -2.56 0.00
N ILE A 329 4.15 -2.28 0.50
CA ILE A 329 5.32 -1.89 -0.27
C ILE A 329 6.25 -3.11 -0.32
N ALA A 330 6.62 -3.53 -1.51
CA ALA A 330 7.61 -4.57 -1.72
C ALA A 330 8.76 -4.04 -2.58
N PHE A 331 9.85 -3.67 -1.91
CA PHE A 331 11.12 -3.29 -2.53
C PHE A 331 12.11 -4.42 -2.30
N ILE A 332 12.06 -5.40 -3.19
CA ILE A 332 12.70 -6.69 -3.00
C ILE A 332 13.93 -6.78 -3.91
N PHE A 333 15.02 -7.30 -3.35
CA PHE A 333 16.18 -7.74 -4.10
C PHE A 333 16.03 -9.25 -4.37
N ALA A 334 16.27 -9.68 -5.60
CA ALA A 334 16.24 -11.08 -5.98
C ALA A 334 17.56 -11.47 -6.68
N PRO A 335 18.11 -12.65 -6.40
CA PRO A 335 19.27 -13.15 -7.14
C PRO A 335 18.88 -13.41 -8.60
N ARG A 336 19.80 -13.11 -9.51
CA ARG A 336 19.68 -13.48 -10.92
C ARG A 336 20.32 -14.83 -11.17
N THR A 337 19.78 -15.56 -12.12
CA THR A 337 20.32 -16.86 -12.54
C THR A 337 21.72 -16.76 -13.17
N ASP A 338 22.11 -15.58 -13.64
CA ASP A 338 23.44 -15.29 -14.20
C ASP A 338 24.48 -14.80 -13.17
N GLY A 339 24.12 -14.85 -11.86
CA GLY A 339 25.01 -14.48 -10.76
C GLY A 339 24.98 -13.02 -10.35
N GLY A 340 24.07 -12.20 -10.91
CA GLY A 340 23.82 -10.82 -10.49
C GLY A 340 22.68 -10.72 -9.50
N ALA A 341 22.40 -9.51 -9.04
CA ALA A 341 21.19 -9.16 -8.32
C ALA A 341 20.25 -8.38 -9.22
N SER A 342 18.97 -8.67 -9.13
CA SER A 342 17.90 -7.89 -9.69
C SER A 342 16.93 -7.52 -8.57
N GLY A 343 15.83 -6.88 -8.87
CA GLY A 343 14.86 -6.51 -7.85
C GLY A 343 13.49 -6.23 -8.42
N ALA A 344 12.60 -5.91 -7.52
CA ALA A 344 11.27 -5.45 -7.84
C ALA A 344 10.92 -4.27 -6.93
N LEU A 345 10.18 -3.32 -7.47
CA LEU A 345 9.45 -2.32 -6.70
C LEU A 345 7.99 -2.48 -7.05
N SER A 346 7.20 -2.95 -6.11
CA SER A 346 5.76 -3.09 -6.28
C SER A 346 4.99 -2.53 -5.10
N LEU A 347 3.78 -2.05 -5.38
CA LEU A 347 2.81 -1.66 -4.39
C LEU A 347 1.59 -2.55 -4.56
N HIS A 348 1.14 -3.16 -3.48
CA HIS A 348 -0.08 -3.94 -3.46
C HIS A 348 -1.15 -3.15 -2.71
N THR A 349 -2.38 -3.15 -3.21
CA THR A 349 -3.51 -2.64 -2.47
C THR A 349 -4.54 -3.74 -2.24
N TYR A 350 -5.06 -3.79 -1.03
CA TYR A 350 -6.07 -4.75 -0.61
C TYR A 350 -7.43 -4.04 -0.54
N VAL A 351 -8.12 -4.02 -1.69
CA VAL A 351 -9.36 -3.26 -1.87
C VAL A 351 -10.57 -4.06 -1.40
N PRO A 352 -11.32 -3.62 -0.37
CA PRO A 352 -12.51 -4.31 0.10
C PRO A 352 -13.57 -4.46 -1.01
N LYS A 353 -14.17 -5.65 -1.10
CA LYS A 353 -15.28 -5.99 -2.00
C LYS A 353 -16.42 -6.67 -1.26
N GLY A 354 -16.48 -6.46 0.03
CA GLY A 354 -17.39 -7.09 0.97
C GLY A 354 -16.66 -7.53 2.24
N PRO A 355 -17.39 -7.91 3.29
CA PRO A 355 -16.78 -8.28 4.57
C PRO A 355 -15.90 -9.54 4.49
N ASP A 356 -16.08 -10.35 3.45
CA ASP A 356 -15.37 -11.62 3.26
C ASP A 356 -14.70 -11.73 1.89
N LYS A 357 -14.44 -10.61 1.25
CA LYS A 357 -13.83 -10.56 -0.07
C LYS A 357 -12.94 -9.32 -0.22
N VAL A 358 -11.74 -9.53 -0.72
CA VAL A 358 -10.78 -8.47 -1.03
C VAL A 358 -10.26 -8.63 -2.45
N GLU A 359 -10.10 -7.52 -3.16
CA GLU A 359 -9.37 -7.48 -4.42
C GLU A 359 -7.94 -7.06 -4.16
N PHE A 360 -7.01 -7.90 -4.53
CA PHE A 360 -5.59 -7.64 -4.55
C PHE A 360 -5.24 -6.94 -5.87
N VAL A 361 -4.57 -5.82 -5.79
CA VAL A 361 -4.11 -5.08 -6.97
C VAL A 361 -2.61 -4.83 -6.82
N ASN A 362 -1.81 -5.37 -7.74
CA ASN A 362 -0.35 -5.22 -7.74
C ASN A 362 0.09 -4.24 -8.83
N PHE A 363 0.70 -3.14 -8.42
CA PHE A 363 1.33 -2.13 -9.27
C PHE A 363 2.84 -2.34 -9.27
N ILE A 364 3.45 -2.47 -10.45
CA ILE A 364 4.88 -2.73 -10.61
C ILE A 364 5.56 -1.51 -11.20
N PHE A 365 6.67 -1.09 -10.64
CA PHE A 365 7.37 0.15 -11.00
C PHE A 365 8.84 -0.06 -11.34
N ALA A 366 9.37 0.85 -12.16
CA ALA A 366 10.80 1.08 -12.31
C ALA A 366 11.06 2.58 -12.49
N GLU A 367 12.33 2.98 -12.37
CA GLU A 367 12.76 4.33 -12.73
C GLU A 367 12.47 4.58 -14.22
N LYS A 368 11.88 5.72 -14.54
CA LYS A 368 11.55 6.08 -15.91
C LYS A 368 12.78 6.15 -16.81
N ASP A 369 13.93 6.54 -16.24
CA ASP A 369 15.21 6.62 -16.94
C ASP A 369 16.02 5.31 -16.90
N ALA A 370 15.52 4.25 -16.29
CA ALA A 370 16.20 2.96 -16.29
C ALA A 370 16.19 2.35 -17.72
N PRO A 371 17.27 1.65 -18.12
CA PRO A 371 17.30 0.93 -19.38
C PRO A 371 16.17 -0.10 -19.52
N GLU A 372 15.72 -0.35 -20.74
CA GLU A 372 14.59 -1.25 -21.01
C GLU A 372 14.84 -2.71 -20.59
N ASP A 373 16.09 -3.16 -20.59
CA ASP A 373 16.45 -4.49 -20.07
C ASP A 373 16.32 -4.55 -18.55
N VAL A 374 16.69 -3.50 -17.82
CA VAL A 374 16.49 -3.39 -16.38
C VAL A 374 15.00 -3.38 -16.03
N LYS A 375 14.20 -2.59 -16.74
CA LYS A 375 12.75 -2.54 -16.56
C LYS A 375 12.10 -3.90 -16.79
N ARG A 376 12.53 -4.60 -17.85
CA ARG A 376 12.02 -5.94 -18.17
C ARG A 376 12.39 -6.94 -17.08
N ASP A 377 13.62 -6.91 -16.57
CA ASP A 377 14.05 -7.76 -15.47
C ASP A 377 13.24 -7.50 -14.21
N MET A 378 13.04 -6.22 -13.85
CA MET A 378 12.21 -5.84 -12.70
C MET A 378 10.77 -6.32 -12.84
N LEU A 379 10.16 -6.18 -14.02
CA LEU A 379 8.83 -6.68 -14.30
C LEU A 379 8.76 -8.21 -14.15
N GLN A 380 9.72 -8.93 -14.70
CA GLN A 380 9.78 -10.39 -14.62
C GLN A 380 9.93 -10.86 -13.18
N ASN A 381 10.81 -10.22 -12.40
CA ASN A 381 11.00 -10.54 -10.99
C ASN A 381 9.74 -10.26 -10.16
N ALA A 382 9.07 -9.14 -10.39
CA ALA A 382 7.83 -8.82 -9.69
C ALA A 382 6.71 -9.83 -10.03
N ILE A 383 6.56 -10.20 -11.30
CA ILE A 383 5.57 -11.22 -11.71
C ILE A 383 5.90 -12.58 -11.08
N TRP A 384 7.18 -12.95 -11.07
CA TRP A 384 7.62 -14.23 -10.53
C TRP A 384 7.52 -14.30 -9.01
N SER A 385 7.78 -13.22 -8.27
CA SER A 385 7.75 -13.20 -6.80
C SER A 385 6.36 -12.89 -6.25
N THR A 386 5.79 -11.75 -6.64
CA THR A 386 4.57 -11.16 -6.04
C THR A 386 3.39 -11.06 -7.03
N GLY A 387 3.48 -11.70 -8.17
CA GLY A 387 2.36 -11.83 -9.11
C GLY A 387 1.30 -12.81 -8.62
N THR A 388 0.17 -12.88 -9.33
CA THR A 388 -0.98 -13.76 -9.00
C THR A 388 -0.63 -15.24 -8.83
N SER A 389 0.44 -15.69 -9.46
CA SER A 389 1.00 -17.05 -9.34
C SER A 389 2.47 -16.97 -8.94
N GLY A 390 2.85 -15.89 -8.26
CA GLY A 390 4.21 -15.67 -7.81
C GLY A 390 4.60 -16.63 -6.67
N THR A 391 5.88 -16.92 -6.58
CA THR A 391 6.40 -17.90 -5.61
C THR A 391 6.23 -17.48 -4.16
N ILE A 392 6.09 -16.18 -3.88
CA ILE A 392 5.83 -15.63 -2.56
C ILE A 392 4.32 -15.52 -2.34
N GLU A 393 3.62 -14.81 -3.22
CA GLU A 393 2.23 -14.41 -3.05
C GLU A 393 1.24 -15.58 -2.98
N GLN A 394 1.56 -16.73 -3.64
CA GLN A 394 0.67 -17.90 -3.60
C GLN A 394 0.54 -18.50 -2.20
N ASP A 395 1.58 -18.44 -1.37
CA ASP A 395 1.55 -18.97 -0.01
C ASP A 395 0.63 -18.12 0.88
N ASP A 396 0.72 -16.80 0.73
CA ASP A 396 -0.16 -15.84 1.40
C ASP A 396 -1.60 -15.98 0.93
N ALA A 397 -1.81 -16.09 -0.37
CA ALA A 397 -3.12 -16.25 -1.00
C ALA A 397 -3.85 -17.54 -0.56
N ASP A 398 -3.14 -18.57 -0.12
CA ASP A 398 -3.73 -19.75 0.51
C ASP A 398 -4.02 -19.55 2.01
N THR A 399 -3.14 -18.82 2.71
CA THR A 399 -3.22 -18.63 4.16
C THR A 399 -4.38 -17.70 4.56
N TRP A 400 -4.54 -16.56 3.91
CA TRP A 400 -5.58 -15.57 4.26
C TRP A 400 -7.01 -16.11 4.17
N PRO A 401 -7.41 -16.89 3.14
CA PRO A 401 -8.72 -17.55 3.11
C PRO A 401 -8.92 -18.57 4.23
N GLN A 402 -7.85 -19.22 4.71
CA GLN A 402 -7.97 -20.17 5.82
C GLN A 402 -8.25 -19.46 7.14
N ILE A 403 -7.60 -18.30 7.41
CA ILE A 403 -7.91 -17.44 8.56
C ILE A 403 -9.38 -17.00 8.50
N MET A 404 -9.82 -16.50 7.33
CA MET A 404 -11.20 -16.10 7.13
C MET A 404 -12.20 -17.26 7.35
N ARG A 405 -11.87 -18.46 6.90
CA ARG A 405 -12.69 -19.64 7.12
C ARG A 405 -12.83 -19.96 8.61
N ASN A 406 -11.72 -19.87 9.34
CA ASN A 406 -11.71 -20.10 10.79
C ASN A 406 -12.57 -19.07 11.54
N SER A 407 -12.52 -17.79 11.14
CA SER A 407 -13.30 -16.73 11.79
C SER A 407 -14.81 -16.92 11.75
N ARG A 408 -15.33 -17.81 10.89
CA ARG A 408 -16.77 -18.10 10.75
C ARG A 408 -17.32 -19.07 11.81
N GLY A 409 -16.46 -19.85 12.43
CA GLY A 409 -16.87 -20.88 13.41
C GLY A 409 -17.43 -20.26 14.70
N HIS A 410 -18.45 -20.89 15.28
CA HIS A 410 -19.06 -20.40 16.52
C HIS A 410 -18.05 -20.34 17.68
N MET A 411 -17.29 -21.39 17.88
CA MET A 411 -16.24 -21.41 18.92
C MET A 411 -15.03 -20.56 18.53
N SER A 412 -14.68 -20.51 17.27
CA SER A 412 -13.52 -19.74 16.79
C SER A 412 -13.68 -18.23 17.05
N LYS A 413 -14.91 -17.70 17.02
CA LYS A 413 -15.19 -16.30 17.35
C LYS A 413 -14.87 -15.93 18.80
N THR A 414 -14.72 -16.92 19.69
CA THR A 414 -14.30 -16.70 21.08
C THR A 414 -12.79 -16.68 21.26
N VAL A 415 -12.04 -16.94 20.19
CA VAL A 415 -10.56 -16.91 20.23
C VAL A 415 -10.08 -15.45 20.14
N THR A 416 -9.12 -15.11 21.00
CA THR A 416 -8.34 -13.90 20.92
C THR A 416 -6.99 -14.18 20.28
N LEU A 417 -6.64 -13.40 19.27
CA LEU A 417 -5.32 -13.40 18.62
C LEU A 417 -4.34 -12.70 19.56
N LYS A 418 -3.17 -13.30 19.78
CA LYS A 418 -2.18 -12.83 20.76
C LYS A 418 -0.93 -12.35 20.04
N TYR A 419 -0.75 -11.05 19.98
CA TYR A 419 0.39 -10.44 19.31
C TYR A 419 1.61 -10.45 20.23
N GLN A 420 2.75 -10.90 19.69
CA GLN A 420 4.04 -10.94 20.40
C GLN A 420 4.76 -9.58 20.30
N ALA A 421 4.01 -8.50 20.52
CA ALA A 421 4.56 -7.16 20.54
C ALA A 421 5.24 -6.94 21.90
N LEU A 422 6.50 -6.55 21.86
CA LEU A 422 7.33 -6.35 23.05
C LEU A 422 7.20 -4.94 23.63
N HIS A 423 6.58 -4.00 22.89
CA HIS A 423 6.48 -2.58 23.23
C HIS A 423 7.83 -1.92 23.56
N GLY A 424 8.92 -2.58 23.17
CA GLY A 424 10.27 -2.09 23.37
C GLY A 424 10.81 -1.50 22.08
N HIS A 425 11.19 -0.24 22.14
CA HIS A 425 11.89 0.44 21.05
C HIS A 425 13.17 1.03 21.60
N GLU A 426 14.26 0.51 21.11
CA GLU A 426 15.58 1.11 21.29
C GLU A 426 15.99 1.73 19.98
N ARG A 427 16.18 3.05 19.99
CA ARG A 427 16.69 3.73 18.80
C ARG A 427 18.17 3.39 18.63
N PRO A 428 18.59 2.72 17.54
CA PRO A 428 19.99 2.44 17.27
C PRO A 428 20.82 3.75 17.25
N GLU A 429 22.03 3.69 17.78
CA GLU A 429 22.91 4.86 17.81
C GLU A 429 23.16 5.37 16.37
N GLY A 430 22.99 6.68 16.18
CA GLY A 430 23.17 7.33 14.88
C GLY A 430 22.03 7.09 13.87
N TRP A 431 20.92 6.48 14.28
CA TRP A 431 19.75 6.35 13.40
C TRP A 431 19.14 7.72 13.11
N VAL A 432 18.93 7.98 11.82
CA VAL A 432 18.29 9.18 11.31
C VAL A 432 16.89 8.82 10.79
N GLY A 433 15.95 9.71 10.88
CA GLY A 433 14.55 9.47 10.56
C GLY A 433 13.68 9.28 11.80
N GLY A 434 12.40 9.54 11.67
CA GLY A 434 11.42 9.44 12.76
C GLY A 434 10.87 8.02 12.94
N GLY A 435 9.81 7.93 13.77
CA GLY A 435 9.10 6.71 14.08
C GLY A 435 9.66 5.93 15.27
N ASP A 436 8.90 4.92 15.71
CA ASP A 436 9.30 3.96 16.71
C ASP A 436 10.06 2.81 16.05
N LEU A 437 11.18 2.40 16.63
CA LEU A 437 12.12 1.45 16.04
C LEU A 437 12.17 0.16 16.87
N TYR A 438 12.14 -0.97 16.19
CA TYR A 438 12.16 -2.28 16.81
C TYR A 438 13.30 -3.10 16.20
N PRO A 439 14.41 -3.34 16.94
CA PRO A 439 15.56 -4.11 16.43
C PRO A 439 15.17 -5.53 16.04
N GLY A 440 15.64 -5.99 14.90
CA GLY A 440 15.21 -7.24 14.26
C GLY A 440 13.95 -7.07 13.44
N PHE A 441 13.41 -8.16 12.88
CA PHE A 441 12.15 -8.13 12.10
C PHE A 441 11.26 -9.36 12.36
N THR A 442 11.39 -9.94 13.53
CA THR A 442 10.61 -11.12 13.94
C THR A 442 9.75 -10.81 15.16
N LYS A 443 9.11 -9.66 15.14
CA LYS A 443 8.24 -9.17 16.22
C LYS A 443 6.92 -8.70 15.62
N ASP A 444 5.87 -8.70 16.43
CA ASP A 444 4.54 -8.22 16.03
C ASP A 444 4.31 -6.74 16.38
N ASP A 445 5.37 -5.99 16.75
CA ASP A 445 5.23 -4.59 17.17
C ASP A 445 4.66 -3.69 16.06
N THR A 446 5.06 -3.94 14.81
CA THR A 446 4.55 -3.19 13.64
C THR A 446 3.11 -3.57 13.28
N GLN A 447 2.72 -4.85 13.38
CA GLN A 447 1.32 -5.28 13.25
C GLN A 447 0.47 -4.68 14.36
N TRP A 448 1.01 -4.64 15.59
CA TRP A 448 0.32 -3.99 16.70
C TRP A 448 0.14 -2.49 16.48
N ALA A 449 1.15 -1.79 15.95
CA ALA A 449 1.03 -0.39 15.55
C ALA A 449 -0.06 -0.17 14.50
N TRP A 450 -0.20 -1.09 13.52
CA TRP A 450 -1.29 -1.08 12.55
C TRP A 450 -2.65 -1.21 13.24
N TRP A 451 -2.80 -2.14 14.20
CA TRP A 451 -4.03 -2.29 14.99
C TRP A 451 -4.34 -1.06 15.84
N MET A 452 -3.33 -0.37 16.36
CA MET A 452 -3.55 0.86 17.13
C MET A 452 -4.04 2.01 16.23
N ALA A 453 -3.51 2.14 15.02
CA ALA A 453 -4.03 3.11 14.06
C ALA A 453 -5.48 2.79 13.65
N TYR A 454 -5.78 1.51 13.40
CA TYR A 454 -7.14 1.05 13.15
C TYR A 454 -8.07 1.37 14.34
N TYR A 455 -7.66 1.03 15.55
CA TYR A 455 -8.43 1.31 16.77
C TYR A 455 -8.75 2.80 16.90
N ASN A 456 -7.77 3.67 16.72
CA ASN A 456 -7.94 5.12 16.87
C ASN A 456 -8.98 5.66 15.89
N LEU A 457 -8.92 5.27 14.60
CA LEU A 457 -9.91 5.68 13.61
C LEU A 457 -11.31 5.14 13.91
N MET A 458 -11.40 3.88 14.35
CA MET A 458 -12.68 3.28 14.70
C MET A 458 -13.29 3.87 15.98
N ALA A 459 -12.46 4.35 16.91
CA ALA A 459 -12.92 5.00 18.13
C ALA A 459 -13.39 6.46 17.93
N GLU A 460 -12.91 7.14 16.88
CA GLU A 460 -13.32 8.49 16.54
C GLU A 460 -14.76 8.49 15.99
N ALA A 461 -15.62 9.37 16.55
CA ALA A 461 -17.03 9.48 16.18
C ALA A 461 -17.23 10.19 14.83
#